data_98e592acfc1f1efcb1afdf3b016d134f
#
_entry.id   98e592acfc1f1efcb1afdf3b016d134f
#
_cell.length_a   1.000
_cell.length_b   1.000
_cell.length_c   1.000
_cell.angle_alpha   90.00
_cell.angle_beta   90.00
_cell.angle_gamma   90.00
#
_symmetry.space_group_name_H-M   'P 1'
#
loop_
_entity.id
_entity.type
_entity.pdbx_description
1 polymer ?
#
loop_
_entity_poly.entity_id
_entity_poly.type
_entity_poly.pdbx_seq_one_letter_code
_entity_poly.pdbx_strand_id
1 'polypeptide(L)'
;MVIIIDKRDRASLFRTRLRDAMATKQATQSGLARAIGVDRSTVSQLLGDGGARLPNAQVVAQCAAELGVSADWLLGLTDKPELATDLVAAAMEVTKAPRALVDEQIFAWHQEASGYKIRHVPAGLPDMFKLPEVLQWEYSPSLGRSTDQAIGASEDRLRWMREARSDYEIALPMSDMSSFAAGSGYYEGVPADLRAAQLDHIAALHDDLYPTLRLHLFDARKLYSAPITVFGPLLAVIYLGQNYLAFRDTERVQMFTRHFDRLVREALITPRDLSKHIQYLKAEYL
;
A
#
# COMPACT_ATOMS: atom_id res chain seq x y z
N MET A 1 -25.23 -7.18 -10.74
CA MET A 1 -26.32 -7.57 -11.68
C MET A 1 -25.86 -8.87 -12.36
N VAL A 2 -26.50 -10.02 -12.10
CA VAL A 2 -26.12 -11.29 -12.74
C VAL A 2 -26.67 -11.24 -14.18
N ILE A 3 -25.78 -11.17 -15.15
CA ILE A 3 -26.17 -11.25 -16.58
C ILE A 3 -26.51 -12.72 -16.85
N ILE A 4 -27.79 -13.01 -17.07
CA ILE A 4 -28.23 -14.34 -17.47
C ILE A 4 -27.90 -14.49 -18.96
N ILE A 5 -26.78 -15.17 -19.26
CA ILE A 5 -26.34 -15.47 -20.63
C ILE A 5 -27.05 -16.78 -21.06
N ASP A 6 -27.66 -16.80 -22.25
CA ASP A 6 -28.24 -18.04 -22.83
C ASP A 6 -27.16 -19.12 -23.00
N LYS A 7 -27.59 -20.37 -22.99
CA LYS A 7 -26.71 -21.55 -23.13
C LYS A 7 -25.90 -21.54 -24.44
N ARG A 8 -26.48 -21.05 -25.53
CA ARG A 8 -25.80 -20.94 -26.83
C ARG A 8 -24.72 -19.87 -26.80
N ASP A 9 -25.05 -18.71 -26.25
CA ASP A 9 -24.13 -17.57 -26.09
C ASP A 9 -22.97 -17.95 -25.16
N ARG A 10 -23.26 -18.63 -24.05
CA ARG A 10 -22.22 -19.13 -23.13
C ARG A 10 -21.29 -20.13 -23.82
N ALA A 11 -21.81 -21.04 -24.64
CA ALA A 11 -20.99 -21.98 -25.39
C ALA A 11 -20.15 -21.29 -26.47
N SER A 12 -20.66 -20.23 -27.09
CA SER A 12 -19.91 -19.40 -28.04
C SER A 12 -18.80 -18.64 -27.33
N LEU A 13 -19.10 -18.01 -26.22
CA LEU A 13 -18.13 -17.27 -25.37
C LEU A 13 -17.02 -18.19 -24.87
N PHE A 14 -17.37 -19.40 -24.38
CA PHE A 14 -16.40 -20.40 -23.95
C PHE A 14 -15.41 -20.74 -25.08
N ARG A 15 -15.90 -21.00 -26.30
CA ARG A 15 -15.04 -21.30 -27.46
C ARG A 15 -14.10 -20.16 -27.81
N THR A 16 -14.59 -18.94 -27.81
CA THR A 16 -13.78 -17.76 -28.08
C THR A 16 -12.66 -17.63 -27.04
N ARG A 17 -13.01 -17.67 -25.78
CA ARG A 17 -12.04 -17.55 -24.67
C ARG A 17 -11.06 -18.73 -24.61
N LEU A 18 -11.49 -19.94 -24.95
CA LEU A 18 -10.60 -21.10 -25.06
C LEU A 18 -9.56 -20.91 -26.19
N ARG A 19 -9.99 -20.39 -27.34
CA ARG A 19 -9.08 -20.06 -28.47
C ARG A 19 -8.07 -18.99 -28.05
N ASP A 20 -8.52 -17.92 -27.40
CA ASP A 20 -7.69 -16.84 -26.94
C ASP A 20 -6.64 -17.30 -25.91
N ALA A 21 -7.05 -18.10 -24.93
CA ALA A 21 -6.15 -18.69 -23.95
C ALA A 21 -5.11 -19.64 -24.58
N MET A 22 -5.53 -20.46 -25.51
CA MET A 22 -4.63 -21.33 -26.27
C MET A 22 -3.63 -20.53 -27.10
N ALA A 23 -4.06 -19.44 -27.74
CA ALA A 23 -3.19 -18.58 -28.52
C ALA A 23 -2.15 -17.89 -27.61
N THR A 24 -2.57 -17.37 -26.48
CA THR A 24 -1.68 -16.73 -25.50
C THR A 24 -0.61 -17.68 -24.97
N LYS A 25 -0.99 -18.93 -24.68
CA LYS A 25 -0.08 -20.00 -24.23
C LYS A 25 0.67 -20.71 -25.36
N GLN A 26 0.40 -20.35 -26.61
CA GLN A 26 0.91 -21.06 -27.81
C GLN A 26 0.61 -22.58 -27.78
N ALA A 27 -0.52 -22.95 -27.15
CA ALA A 27 -0.91 -24.34 -27.00
C ALA A 27 -1.55 -24.92 -28.28
N THR A 28 -1.13 -26.10 -28.70
CA THR A 28 -1.77 -26.83 -29.80
C THR A 28 -2.95 -27.66 -29.31
N GLN A 29 -3.93 -27.97 -30.19
CA GLN A 29 -5.05 -28.83 -29.84
C GLN A 29 -4.60 -30.20 -29.31
N SER A 30 -3.58 -30.81 -29.95
CA SER A 30 -3.02 -32.10 -29.52
C SER A 30 -2.26 -31.98 -28.18
N GLY A 31 -1.58 -30.85 -27.92
CA GLY A 31 -0.91 -30.58 -26.65
C GLY A 31 -1.93 -30.46 -25.54
N LEU A 32 -2.94 -29.61 -25.72
CA LEU A 32 -4.02 -29.42 -24.74
C LEU A 32 -4.76 -30.75 -24.47
N ALA A 33 -5.14 -31.52 -25.53
CA ALA A 33 -5.83 -32.81 -25.37
C ALA A 33 -5.03 -33.77 -24.49
N ARG A 34 -3.73 -33.87 -24.72
CA ARG A 34 -2.83 -34.72 -23.91
C ARG A 34 -2.74 -34.25 -22.47
N ALA A 35 -2.59 -32.93 -22.26
CA ALA A 35 -2.46 -32.36 -20.92
C ALA A 35 -3.72 -32.55 -20.06
N ILE A 36 -4.90 -32.41 -20.67
CA ILE A 36 -6.18 -32.58 -19.95
C ILE A 36 -6.75 -34.02 -20.01
N GLY A 37 -6.02 -34.95 -20.58
CA GLY A 37 -6.41 -36.39 -20.59
C GLY A 37 -7.64 -36.73 -21.45
N VAL A 38 -7.85 -36.03 -22.58
CA VAL A 38 -8.94 -36.28 -23.50
C VAL A 38 -8.42 -36.51 -24.92
N ASP A 39 -9.27 -37.03 -25.80
CA ASP A 39 -8.93 -37.20 -27.21
C ASP A 39 -8.83 -35.83 -27.92
N ARG A 40 -7.95 -35.76 -28.94
CA ARG A 40 -7.83 -34.57 -29.78
C ARG A 40 -9.17 -34.16 -30.41
N SER A 41 -9.99 -35.17 -30.80
CA SER A 41 -11.33 -34.94 -31.33
C SER A 41 -12.24 -34.19 -30.37
N THR A 42 -12.11 -34.42 -29.05
CA THR A 42 -12.85 -33.72 -28.03
C THR A 42 -12.47 -32.23 -28.04
N VAL A 43 -11.17 -31.90 -28.04
CA VAL A 43 -10.71 -30.50 -28.11
C VAL A 43 -11.15 -29.86 -29.44
N SER A 44 -11.07 -30.58 -30.55
CA SER A 44 -11.54 -30.08 -31.84
C SER A 44 -13.04 -29.79 -31.84
N GLN A 45 -13.86 -30.62 -31.18
CA GLN A 45 -15.29 -30.37 -31.01
C GLN A 45 -15.58 -29.16 -30.10
N LEU A 46 -14.80 -28.98 -29.03
CA LEU A 46 -14.93 -27.81 -28.16
C LEU A 46 -14.63 -26.49 -28.88
N LEU A 47 -13.75 -26.51 -29.87
CA LEU A 47 -13.36 -25.36 -30.68
C LEU A 47 -14.24 -25.20 -31.95
N GLY A 48 -15.03 -26.20 -32.30
CA GLY A 48 -15.87 -26.20 -33.51
C GLY A 48 -17.12 -25.32 -33.37
N ASP A 49 -17.52 -24.66 -34.46
CA ASP A 49 -18.59 -23.62 -34.45
C ASP A 49 -20.03 -24.20 -34.44
N GLY A 50 -20.21 -25.50 -34.37
CA GLY A 50 -21.50 -26.16 -34.62
C GLY A 50 -22.34 -26.56 -33.40
N GLY A 51 -21.99 -26.21 -32.16
CA GLY A 51 -22.70 -26.75 -31.01
C GLY A 51 -23.01 -25.79 -29.88
N ALA A 52 -24.23 -25.90 -29.33
CA ALA A 52 -24.62 -25.24 -28.07
C ALA A 52 -24.17 -26.05 -26.82
N ARG A 53 -23.20 -26.97 -26.97
CA ARG A 53 -22.78 -27.86 -25.89
C ARG A 53 -21.56 -27.31 -25.19
N LEU A 54 -21.70 -27.07 -23.90
CA LEU A 54 -20.58 -26.80 -23.02
C LEU A 54 -19.90 -28.11 -22.60
N PRO A 55 -18.58 -28.14 -22.38
CA PRO A 55 -17.91 -29.26 -21.76
C PRO A 55 -18.44 -29.49 -20.33
N ASN A 56 -18.17 -30.68 -19.79
CA ASN A 56 -18.45 -30.96 -18.38
C ASN A 56 -17.49 -30.17 -17.48
N ALA A 57 -17.82 -30.07 -16.21
CA ALA A 57 -17.05 -29.28 -15.23
C ALA A 57 -15.58 -29.76 -15.13
N GLN A 58 -15.32 -31.06 -15.25
CA GLN A 58 -13.97 -31.63 -15.20
C GLN A 58 -13.10 -31.10 -16.34
N VAL A 59 -13.60 -31.09 -17.56
CA VAL A 59 -12.88 -30.61 -18.74
C VAL A 59 -12.66 -29.08 -18.64
N VAL A 60 -13.66 -28.34 -18.15
CA VAL A 60 -13.47 -26.87 -17.90
C VAL A 60 -12.35 -26.63 -16.91
N ALA A 61 -12.35 -27.35 -15.78
CA ALA A 61 -11.34 -27.20 -14.74
C ALA A 61 -9.94 -27.55 -15.26
N GLN A 62 -9.81 -28.63 -16.03
CA GLN A 62 -8.54 -29.05 -16.62
C GLN A 62 -8.02 -28.03 -17.67
N CYS A 63 -8.91 -27.52 -18.54
CA CYS A 63 -8.55 -26.47 -19.48
C CYS A 63 -8.07 -25.19 -18.76
N ALA A 64 -8.78 -24.78 -17.71
CA ALA A 64 -8.43 -23.63 -16.93
C ALA A 64 -7.05 -23.77 -16.27
N ALA A 65 -6.80 -24.91 -15.61
CA ALA A 65 -5.52 -25.20 -14.95
C ALA A 65 -4.35 -25.26 -15.95
N GLU A 66 -4.53 -25.96 -17.08
CA GLU A 66 -3.47 -26.12 -18.10
C GLU A 66 -3.14 -24.78 -18.77
N LEU A 67 -4.16 -24.00 -19.08
CA LEU A 67 -3.97 -22.71 -19.77
C LEU A 67 -3.64 -21.56 -18.81
N GLY A 68 -3.73 -21.78 -17.49
CA GLY A 68 -3.46 -20.76 -16.47
C GLY A 68 -4.49 -19.63 -16.48
N VAL A 69 -5.76 -19.96 -16.72
CA VAL A 69 -6.87 -18.99 -16.73
C VAL A 69 -7.97 -19.40 -15.76
N SER A 70 -8.84 -18.46 -15.40
CA SER A 70 -9.99 -18.72 -14.53
C SER A 70 -11.05 -19.58 -15.25
N ALA A 71 -11.56 -20.61 -14.58
CA ALA A 71 -12.73 -21.36 -15.04
C ALA A 71 -13.97 -20.46 -15.14
N ASP A 72 -14.12 -19.50 -14.23
CA ASP A 72 -15.21 -18.53 -14.25
C ASP A 72 -15.13 -17.64 -15.49
N TRP A 73 -13.91 -17.25 -15.87
CA TRP A 73 -13.70 -16.51 -17.11
C TRP A 73 -14.04 -17.35 -18.33
N LEU A 74 -13.58 -18.58 -18.41
CA LEU A 74 -13.95 -19.48 -19.52
C LEU A 74 -15.47 -19.63 -19.66
N LEU A 75 -16.21 -19.64 -18.55
CA LEU A 75 -17.66 -19.80 -18.50
C LEU A 75 -18.43 -18.45 -18.63
N GLY A 76 -17.74 -17.33 -18.69
CA GLY A 76 -18.39 -16.00 -18.79
C GLY A 76 -19.04 -15.50 -17.51
N LEU A 77 -18.55 -15.92 -16.34
CA LEU A 77 -18.97 -15.45 -15.03
C LEU A 77 -18.15 -14.22 -14.57
N THR A 78 -16.97 -14.03 -15.15
CA THR A 78 -16.10 -12.87 -14.98
C THR A 78 -15.48 -12.47 -16.31
N ASP A 79 -15.06 -11.21 -16.44
CA ASP A 79 -14.32 -10.73 -17.62
C ASP A 79 -12.79 -10.74 -17.41
N LYS A 80 -12.33 -11.20 -16.23
CA LYS A 80 -10.90 -11.29 -15.88
C LYS A 80 -10.41 -12.72 -16.11
N PRO A 81 -9.43 -12.92 -17.02
CA PRO A 81 -8.89 -14.25 -17.32
C PRO A 81 -8.01 -14.83 -16.21
N GLU A 82 -7.45 -13.98 -15.34
CA GLU A 82 -6.55 -14.40 -14.27
C GLU A 82 -7.28 -15.21 -13.20
N LEU A 83 -6.58 -16.13 -12.56
CA LEU A 83 -7.09 -16.84 -11.38
C LEU A 83 -7.36 -15.81 -10.25
N ALA A 84 -8.45 -16.00 -9.51
CA ALA A 84 -8.79 -15.12 -8.38
C ALA A 84 -7.64 -15.03 -7.36
N THR A 85 -6.91 -16.13 -7.15
CA THR A 85 -5.69 -16.18 -6.30
C THR A 85 -4.58 -15.29 -6.83
N ASP A 86 -4.37 -15.29 -8.15
CA ASP A 86 -3.30 -14.47 -8.76
C ASP A 86 -3.68 -13.00 -8.79
N LEU A 87 -4.96 -12.67 -8.98
CA LEU A 87 -5.47 -11.31 -8.86
C LEU A 87 -5.29 -10.76 -7.45
N VAL A 88 -5.54 -11.59 -6.42
CA VAL A 88 -5.31 -11.19 -5.02
C VAL A 88 -3.81 -11.05 -4.75
N ALA A 89 -2.99 -12.00 -5.21
CA ALA A 89 -1.54 -11.95 -5.06
C ALA A 89 -0.91 -10.76 -5.79
N ALA A 90 -1.38 -10.45 -7.01
CA ALA A 90 -0.91 -9.30 -7.77
C ALA A 90 -1.40 -7.95 -7.22
N ALA A 91 -2.58 -7.95 -6.59
CA ALA A 91 -3.16 -6.75 -6.00
C ALA A 91 -2.64 -6.42 -4.60
N MET A 92 -2.02 -7.40 -3.92
CA MET A 92 -1.51 -7.25 -2.56
C MET A 92 -0.16 -7.96 -2.42
N GLU A 93 0.88 -7.18 -2.21
CA GLU A 93 2.22 -7.66 -1.92
C GLU A 93 2.48 -7.61 -0.40
N VAL A 94 2.93 -8.74 0.17
CA VAL A 94 3.34 -8.81 1.57
C VAL A 94 4.86 -8.82 1.63
N THR A 95 5.45 -7.73 2.06
CA THR A 95 6.90 -7.59 2.19
C THR A 95 7.29 -7.54 3.66
N LYS A 96 8.33 -8.29 4.05
CA LYS A 96 8.87 -8.20 5.41
C LYS A 96 9.46 -6.82 5.64
N ALA A 97 9.02 -6.17 6.70
CA ALA A 97 9.53 -4.88 7.15
C ALA A 97 10.09 -5.06 8.57
N PRO A 98 11.36 -5.41 8.75
CA PRO A 98 11.96 -5.27 10.05
C PRO A 98 11.82 -3.81 10.47
N ARG A 99 11.46 -3.53 11.73
CA ARG A 99 11.32 -2.17 12.30
C ARG A 99 12.67 -1.43 12.30
N ALA A 100 13.34 -1.40 11.17
CA ALA A 100 14.59 -0.73 10.97
C ALA A 100 14.41 0.30 9.86
N LEU A 101 14.90 1.47 10.13
CA LEU A 101 14.88 2.68 9.31
C LEU A 101 15.49 2.54 7.92
N VAL A 102 16.24 1.49 7.67
CA VAL A 102 16.80 1.16 6.36
C VAL A 102 15.91 0.11 5.73
N ASP A 103 14.74 0.54 5.27
CA ASP A 103 13.92 -0.30 4.43
C ASP A 103 14.17 0.09 2.98
N GLU A 104 15.03 -0.68 2.32
CA GLU A 104 15.33 -0.52 0.89
C GLU A 104 14.05 -0.52 0.05
N GLN A 105 13.03 -1.25 0.49
CA GLN A 105 11.75 -1.32 -0.18
C GLN A 105 10.97 -0.01 -0.08
N ILE A 106 10.93 0.60 1.11
CA ILE A 106 10.29 1.92 1.28
C ILE A 106 11.01 2.98 0.46
N PHE A 107 12.34 2.93 0.43
CA PHE A 107 13.14 3.86 -0.38
C PHE A 107 12.88 3.66 -1.87
N ALA A 108 12.80 2.42 -2.34
CA ALA A 108 12.45 2.10 -3.73
C ALA A 108 11.07 2.66 -4.10
N TRP A 109 10.07 2.53 -3.22
CA TRP A 109 8.74 3.11 -3.45
C TRP A 109 8.73 4.64 -3.48
N HIS A 110 9.57 5.29 -2.67
CA HIS A 110 9.75 6.74 -2.74
C HIS A 110 10.37 7.17 -4.08
N GLN A 111 11.37 6.43 -4.57
CA GLN A 111 11.98 6.68 -5.87
C GLN A 111 10.97 6.47 -7.02
N GLU A 112 10.19 5.38 -6.97
CA GLU A 112 9.13 5.08 -7.94
C GLU A 112 8.09 6.22 -8.00
N ALA A 113 7.77 6.81 -6.85
CA ALA A 113 6.80 7.90 -6.71
C ALA A 113 7.40 9.30 -6.83
N SER A 114 8.63 9.42 -7.31
CA SER A 114 9.26 10.74 -7.49
C SER A 114 8.41 11.63 -8.39
N GLY A 115 8.14 12.87 -7.94
CA GLY A 115 7.27 13.82 -8.63
C GLY A 115 5.78 13.69 -8.32
N TYR A 116 5.36 12.63 -7.62
CA TYR A 116 3.99 12.51 -7.13
C TYR A 116 3.89 12.94 -5.66
N LYS A 117 2.67 13.33 -5.25
CA LYS A 117 2.37 13.62 -3.85
C LYS A 117 2.41 12.34 -3.02
N ILE A 118 3.13 12.38 -1.91
CA ILE A 118 3.19 11.32 -0.92
C ILE A 118 2.32 11.72 0.28
N ARG A 119 1.41 10.82 0.67
CA ARG A 119 0.50 11.00 1.81
C ARG A 119 0.87 9.97 2.87
N HIS A 120 1.08 10.41 4.09
CA HIS A 120 1.59 9.55 5.14
C HIS A 120 0.85 9.73 6.46
N VAL A 121 0.35 8.64 7.01
CA VAL A 121 -0.08 8.55 8.42
C VAL A 121 0.95 7.68 9.12
N PRO A 122 1.82 8.24 9.96
CA PRO A 122 2.84 7.49 10.68
C PRO A 122 2.24 6.72 11.87
N ALA A 123 3.01 5.76 12.40
CA ALA A 123 2.64 5.01 13.60
C ALA A 123 2.94 5.77 14.92
N GLY A 124 3.54 6.92 14.84
CA GLY A 124 3.94 7.82 15.92
C GLY A 124 4.63 9.03 15.33
N LEU A 125 5.46 9.75 16.07
CA LEU A 125 6.25 10.84 15.48
C LEU A 125 7.10 10.30 14.32
N PRO A 126 7.04 10.94 13.13
CA PRO A 126 7.82 10.48 11.97
C PRO A 126 9.32 10.51 12.25
N ASP A 127 10.02 9.42 11.97
CA ASP A 127 11.46 9.31 12.26
C ASP A 127 12.29 10.39 11.58
N MET A 128 11.88 10.79 10.37
CA MET A 128 12.56 11.87 9.62
C MET A 128 12.49 13.24 10.29
N PHE A 129 11.61 13.40 11.29
CA PHE A 129 11.48 14.63 12.08
C PHE A 129 12.16 14.52 13.44
N LYS A 130 12.66 13.35 13.80
CA LYS A 130 13.28 13.12 15.10
C LYS A 130 14.73 13.57 15.09
N LEU A 131 15.12 14.18 16.20
CA LEU A 131 16.53 14.42 16.52
C LEU A 131 17.25 13.07 16.73
N PRO A 132 18.55 12.99 16.41
CA PRO A 132 19.35 11.80 16.65
C PRO A 132 19.24 11.24 18.08
N GLU A 133 19.16 12.11 19.08
CA GLU A 133 19.05 11.75 20.49
C GLU A 133 17.70 11.10 20.82
N VAL A 134 16.62 11.52 20.16
CA VAL A 134 15.29 10.89 20.30
C VAL A 134 15.29 9.53 19.63
N LEU A 135 15.88 9.38 18.45
CA LEU A 135 16.07 8.10 17.79
C LEU A 135 16.93 7.16 18.65
N GLN A 136 18.00 7.67 19.25
CA GLN A 136 18.84 6.91 20.15
C GLN A 136 18.08 6.42 21.38
N TRP A 137 17.26 7.29 22.00
CA TRP A 137 16.41 6.90 23.11
C TRP A 137 15.42 5.79 22.73
N GLU A 138 14.76 5.94 21.59
CA GLU A 138 13.71 5.04 21.12
C GLU A 138 14.24 3.66 20.70
N TYR A 139 15.42 3.60 20.06
CA TYR A 139 15.98 2.36 19.52
C TYR A 139 16.96 1.68 20.47
N SER A 140 17.41 2.32 21.54
CA SER A 140 18.37 1.81 22.50
C SER A 140 17.98 0.47 23.17
N PRO A 141 16.73 0.17 23.51
CA PRO A 141 16.39 -1.01 24.28
C PRO A 141 16.23 -2.32 23.52
N SER A 142 16.07 -2.34 22.19
CA SER A 142 15.38 -3.51 21.62
C SER A 142 15.89 -4.07 20.31
N LEU A 143 16.88 -3.53 19.61
CA LEU A 143 16.98 -3.89 18.19
C LEU A 143 18.26 -4.55 17.70
N GLY A 144 19.31 -4.70 18.51
CA GLY A 144 20.53 -5.36 18.04
C GLY A 144 21.13 -4.78 16.75
N ARG A 145 20.66 -3.60 16.34
CA ARG A 145 21.16 -2.80 15.20
C ARG A 145 21.76 -1.51 15.71
N SER A 146 22.81 -1.04 15.05
CA SER A 146 23.46 0.18 15.46
C SER A 146 22.46 1.34 15.29
N THR A 147 22.29 2.12 16.33
CA THR A 147 21.53 3.38 16.34
C THR A 147 22.01 4.30 15.21
N ASP A 148 23.29 4.21 14.84
CA ASP A 148 23.92 4.96 13.75
C ASP A 148 23.29 4.67 12.38
N GLN A 149 22.89 3.43 12.14
CA GLN A 149 22.18 3.07 10.89
C GLN A 149 20.79 3.70 10.85
N ALA A 150 20.12 3.79 11.99
CA ALA A 150 18.82 4.41 12.12
C ALA A 150 18.89 5.93 11.87
N ILE A 151 19.88 6.58 12.46
CA ILE A 151 20.15 8.01 12.26
C ILE A 151 20.50 8.28 10.79
N GLY A 152 21.44 7.53 10.22
CA GLY A 152 21.85 7.71 8.83
C GLY A 152 20.68 7.58 7.84
N ALA A 153 19.79 6.60 8.04
CA ALA A 153 18.62 6.43 7.19
C ALA A 153 17.59 7.56 7.31
N SER A 154 17.43 8.13 8.52
CA SER A 154 16.57 9.29 8.75
C SER A 154 17.13 10.52 8.02
N GLU A 155 18.43 10.76 8.11
CA GLU A 155 19.13 11.86 7.42
C GLU A 155 19.08 11.72 5.90
N ASP A 156 19.28 10.51 5.38
CA ASP A 156 19.20 10.23 3.94
C ASP A 156 17.77 10.47 3.42
N ARG A 157 16.75 10.07 4.20
CA ARG A 157 15.36 10.32 3.83
C ARG A 157 15.03 11.82 3.84
N LEU A 158 15.52 12.56 4.82
CA LEU A 158 15.32 13.99 4.88
C LEU A 158 16.05 14.71 3.75
N ARG A 159 17.29 14.31 3.44
CA ARG A 159 18.05 14.82 2.29
C ARG A 159 17.30 14.55 0.99
N TRP A 160 16.85 13.32 0.79
CA TRP A 160 16.08 12.95 -0.39
C TRP A 160 14.77 13.75 -0.49
N MET A 161 14.07 14.00 0.62
CA MET A 161 12.86 14.84 0.64
C MET A 161 13.14 16.28 0.20
N ARG A 162 14.30 16.84 0.57
CA ARG A 162 14.72 18.18 0.14
C ARG A 162 15.07 18.25 -1.36
N GLU A 163 15.61 17.18 -1.91
CA GLU A 163 16.02 17.07 -3.30
C GLU A 163 14.91 16.57 -4.23
N ALA A 164 13.97 15.78 -3.71
CA ALA A 164 12.90 15.21 -4.49
C ALA A 164 11.83 16.24 -4.87
N ARG A 165 11.30 16.10 -6.07
CA ARG A 165 10.19 16.94 -6.58
C ARG A 165 8.82 16.51 -6.07
N SER A 166 8.76 15.80 -4.96
CA SER A 166 7.53 15.25 -4.39
C SER A 166 7.02 16.12 -3.23
N ASP A 167 5.75 16.41 -3.23
CA ASP A 167 5.06 17.01 -2.09
C ASP A 167 4.75 15.96 -1.04
N TYR A 168 5.00 16.26 0.23
CA TYR A 168 4.67 15.42 1.37
C TYR A 168 3.52 16.01 2.17
N GLU A 169 2.47 15.22 2.34
CA GLU A 169 1.40 15.50 3.29
C GLU A 169 1.39 14.43 4.38
N ILE A 170 1.53 14.86 5.63
CA ILE A 170 1.53 13.99 6.80
C ILE A 170 0.33 14.34 7.65
N ALA A 171 -0.45 13.32 8.01
CA ALA A 171 -1.53 13.43 8.99
C ALA A 171 -1.14 12.62 10.24
N LEU A 172 -0.95 13.30 11.36
CA LEU A 172 -0.56 12.71 12.63
C LEU A 172 -1.71 12.83 13.63
N PRO A 173 -2.02 11.80 14.44
CA PRO A 173 -2.91 11.97 15.57
C PRO A 173 -2.43 13.07 16.51
N MET A 174 -3.31 14.00 16.88
CA MET A 174 -2.96 15.09 17.82
C MET A 174 -2.51 14.53 19.17
N SER A 175 -3.07 13.39 19.59
CA SER A 175 -2.67 12.69 20.81
C SER A 175 -1.20 12.31 20.84
N ASP A 176 -0.60 11.95 19.69
CA ASP A 176 0.80 11.51 19.64
C ASP A 176 1.75 12.69 19.89
N MET A 177 1.45 13.86 19.31
CA MET A 177 2.21 15.08 19.57
C MET A 177 2.06 15.53 21.03
N SER A 178 0.83 15.46 21.59
CA SER A 178 0.56 15.81 22.98
C SER A 178 1.22 14.84 23.96
N SER A 179 1.19 13.54 23.69
CA SER A 179 1.85 12.52 24.52
C SER A 179 3.37 12.69 24.51
N PHE A 180 3.95 13.05 23.36
CA PHE A 180 5.36 13.39 23.28
C PHE A 180 5.70 14.62 24.13
N ALA A 181 4.94 15.71 23.98
CA ALA A 181 5.13 16.93 24.74
C ALA A 181 5.03 16.68 26.26
N ALA A 182 4.05 15.90 26.68
CA ALA A 182 3.83 15.55 28.09
C ALA A 182 4.83 14.50 28.63
N GLY A 183 5.59 13.81 27.79
CA GLY A 183 6.44 12.69 28.21
C GLY A 183 5.64 11.52 28.76
N SER A 184 4.48 11.24 28.17
CA SER A 184 3.54 10.22 28.66
C SER A 184 3.40 9.04 27.69
N GLY A 185 2.90 7.92 28.20
CA GLY A 185 2.66 6.72 27.40
C GLY A 185 3.96 6.18 26.79
N TYR A 186 4.00 6.05 25.47
CA TYR A 186 5.20 5.57 24.76
C TYR A 186 6.46 6.39 25.02
N TYR A 187 6.31 7.69 25.30
CA TYR A 187 7.41 8.64 25.49
C TYR A 187 7.76 8.86 26.98
N GLU A 188 7.27 8.00 27.86
CA GLU A 188 7.62 8.06 29.28
C GLU A 188 9.13 7.85 29.46
N GLY A 189 9.76 8.78 30.19
CA GLY A 189 11.22 8.77 30.42
C GLY A 189 12.04 9.57 29.41
N VAL A 190 11.47 10.14 28.37
CA VAL A 190 12.17 11.12 27.52
C VAL A 190 12.41 12.42 28.31
N PRO A 191 13.68 12.89 28.46
CA PRO A 191 13.99 14.11 29.20
C PRO A 191 13.24 15.34 28.70
N ALA A 192 12.82 16.24 29.58
CA ALA A 192 12.01 17.40 29.22
C ALA A 192 12.74 18.36 28.27
N ASP A 193 14.04 18.58 28.48
CA ASP A 193 14.89 19.38 27.60
C ASP A 193 14.99 18.78 26.19
N LEU A 194 15.10 17.45 26.07
CA LEU A 194 15.11 16.76 24.79
C LEU A 194 13.73 16.86 24.09
N ARG A 195 12.62 16.76 24.84
CA ARG A 195 11.28 16.96 24.29
C ARG A 195 11.08 18.38 23.76
N ALA A 196 11.57 19.39 24.52
CA ALA A 196 11.53 20.78 24.09
C ALA A 196 12.33 21.00 22.80
N ALA A 197 13.56 20.52 22.74
CA ALA A 197 14.42 20.61 21.56
C ALA A 197 13.80 19.90 20.33
N GLN A 198 13.21 18.73 20.55
CA GLN A 198 12.54 17.98 19.48
C GLN A 198 11.32 18.73 18.91
N LEU A 199 10.52 19.34 19.74
CA LEU A 199 9.36 20.14 19.32
C LEU A 199 9.80 21.39 18.53
N ASP A 200 10.85 22.06 18.97
CA ASP A 200 11.44 23.19 18.24
C ASP A 200 11.99 22.73 16.88
N HIS A 201 12.63 21.56 16.84
CA HIS A 201 13.13 20.98 15.60
C HIS A 201 12.00 20.68 14.60
N ILE A 202 10.88 20.11 15.06
CA ILE A 202 9.72 19.86 14.19
C ILE A 202 9.17 21.16 13.62
N ALA A 203 9.03 22.19 14.44
CA ALA A 203 8.53 23.49 14.00
C ALA A 203 9.47 24.11 12.95
N ALA A 204 10.77 24.16 13.25
CA ALA A 204 11.77 24.73 12.33
C ALA A 204 11.85 23.96 10.99
N LEU A 205 11.85 22.62 11.05
CA LEU A 205 11.89 21.78 9.86
C LEU A 205 10.63 21.93 8.99
N HIS A 206 9.46 22.02 9.63
CA HIS A 206 8.21 22.25 8.93
C HIS A 206 8.19 23.63 8.25
N ASP A 207 8.63 24.68 8.95
CA ASP A 207 8.67 26.04 8.40
C ASP A 207 9.68 26.16 7.25
N ASP A 208 10.83 25.49 7.35
CA ASP A 208 11.87 25.43 6.29
C ASP A 208 11.37 24.73 5.01
N LEU A 209 10.61 23.65 5.16
CA LEU A 209 10.15 22.82 4.05
C LEU A 209 8.74 23.17 3.53
N TYR A 210 8.02 24.09 4.18
CA TYR A 210 6.71 24.51 3.71
C TYR A 210 6.83 25.29 2.38
N PRO A 211 5.97 25.07 1.37
CA PRO A 211 4.75 24.23 1.36
C PRO A 211 4.96 22.79 0.86
N THR A 212 6.17 22.37 0.56
CA THR A 212 6.48 21.01 0.07
C THR A 212 6.18 19.94 1.12
N LEU A 213 6.42 20.25 2.39
CA LEU A 213 6.04 19.45 3.54
C LEU A 213 4.87 20.10 4.27
N ARG A 214 3.79 19.35 4.50
CA ARG A 214 2.60 19.77 5.22
C ARG A 214 2.26 18.77 6.30
N LEU A 215 2.24 19.21 7.55
CA LEU A 215 1.84 18.39 8.70
C LEU A 215 0.47 18.85 9.22
N HIS A 216 -0.46 17.90 9.27
CA HIS A 216 -1.81 18.08 9.79
C HIS A 216 -1.97 17.26 11.06
N LEU A 217 -2.63 17.80 12.09
CA LEU A 217 -2.96 17.05 13.29
C LEU A 217 -4.47 16.81 13.37
N PHE A 218 -4.88 15.55 13.45
CA PHE A 218 -6.28 15.14 13.49
C PHE A 218 -6.65 14.49 14.83
N ASP A 219 -7.94 14.50 15.18
CA ASP A 219 -8.47 13.83 16.37
C ASP A 219 -8.78 12.36 16.06
N ALA A 220 -7.90 11.45 16.51
CA ALA A 220 -8.06 10.01 16.31
C ALA A 220 -9.29 9.41 17.01
N ARG A 221 -9.93 10.14 17.94
CA ARG A 221 -11.19 9.75 18.57
C ARG A 221 -12.38 9.98 17.65
N LYS A 222 -12.27 10.90 16.70
CA LYS A 222 -13.31 11.20 15.69
C LYS A 222 -13.08 10.43 14.41
N LEU A 223 -11.83 10.29 13.99
CA LEU A 223 -11.48 9.61 12.74
C LEU A 223 -10.20 8.80 12.93
N TYR A 224 -10.35 7.49 13.05
CA TYR A 224 -9.22 6.58 13.20
C TYR A 224 -8.54 6.29 11.88
N SER A 225 -7.22 6.15 11.89
CA SER A 225 -6.42 5.60 10.79
C SER A 225 -5.35 4.66 11.31
N ALA A 226 -5.15 3.55 10.61
CA ALA A 226 -3.93 2.77 10.73
C ALA A 226 -2.75 3.52 10.08
N PRO A 227 -1.50 3.18 10.41
CA PRO A 227 -0.34 3.71 9.70
C PRO A 227 -0.38 3.32 8.22
N ILE A 228 -0.46 4.31 7.34
CA ILE A 228 -0.52 4.13 5.90
C ILE A 228 0.42 5.10 5.18
N THR A 229 0.88 4.70 4.01
CA THR A 229 1.54 5.61 3.05
C THR A 229 0.93 5.42 1.67
N VAL A 230 0.54 6.52 1.02
CA VAL A 230 0.05 6.52 -0.35
C VAL A 230 1.07 7.23 -1.22
N PHE A 231 1.63 6.51 -2.17
CA PHE A 231 2.66 6.96 -3.10
C PHE A 231 2.02 7.37 -4.43
N GLY A 232 1.53 8.61 -4.48
CA GLY A 232 0.82 9.12 -5.65
C GLY A 232 -0.34 8.21 -6.07
N PRO A 233 -0.53 7.96 -7.37
CA PRO A 233 -1.51 7.02 -7.88
C PRO A 233 -0.98 5.57 -7.98
N LEU A 234 0.28 5.31 -7.59
CA LEU A 234 1.01 4.10 -7.93
C LEU A 234 0.76 2.96 -6.95
N LEU A 235 0.79 3.26 -5.64
CA LEU A 235 0.55 2.25 -4.61
C LEU A 235 0.14 2.88 -3.28
N ALA A 236 -0.52 2.09 -2.46
CA ALA A 236 -0.81 2.38 -1.06
C ALA A 236 -0.26 1.25 -0.19
N VAL A 237 0.28 1.60 0.96
CA VAL A 237 0.97 0.66 1.85
C VAL A 237 0.43 0.81 3.26
N ILE A 238 0.09 -0.32 3.90
CA ILE A 238 -0.22 -0.39 5.33
C ILE A 238 0.97 -1.01 6.06
N TYR A 239 1.38 -0.42 7.16
CA TYR A 239 2.42 -0.96 8.03
C TYR A 239 1.82 -1.82 9.14
N LEU A 240 2.27 -3.07 9.25
CA LEU A 240 1.83 -4.05 10.24
C LEU A 240 2.97 -4.49 11.16
N GLY A 241 3.77 -3.58 11.62
CA GLY A 241 4.86 -3.83 12.56
C GLY A 241 6.08 -4.53 11.96
N GLN A 242 5.95 -5.72 11.41
CA GLN A 242 7.06 -6.46 10.78
C GLN A 242 6.83 -6.70 9.28
N ASN A 243 5.71 -6.25 8.74
CA ASN A 243 5.35 -6.43 7.35
C ASN A 243 4.68 -5.18 6.78
N TYR A 244 4.81 -5.01 5.48
CA TYR A 244 4.01 -4.08 4.69
C TYR A 244 2.98 -4.86 3.87
N LEU A 245 1.76 -4.33 3.81
CA LEU A 245 0.77 -4.72 2.82
C LEU A 245 0.72 -3.62 1.76
N ALA A 246 1.22 -3.91 0.57
CA ALA A 246 1.20 -2.98 -0.55
C ALA A 246 0.08 -3.31 -1.53
N PHE A 247 -0.65 -2.30 -1.98
CA PHE A 247 -1.78 -2.38 -2.92
C PHE A 247 -1.46 -1.49 -4.12
N ARG A 248 -1.49 -2.08 -5.32
CA ARG A 248 -1.18 -1.36 -6.57
C ARG A 248 -2.41 -1.14 -7.47
N ASP A 249 -3.54 -1.75 -7.14
CA ASP A 249 -4.75 -1.54 -7.91
C ASP A 249 -5.35 -0.14 -7.66
N THR A 250 -5.81 0.47 -8.72
CA THR A 250 -6.30 1.85 -8.73
C THR A 250 -7.44 2.08 -7.73
N GLU A 251 -8.35 1.11 -7.57
CA GLU A 251 -9.52 1.26 -6.71
C GLU A 251 -9.10 1.36 -5.23
N ARG A 252 -8.18 0.48 -4.77
CA ARG A 252 -7.67 0.50 -3.40
C ARG A 252 -6.79 1.73 -3.15
N VAL A 253 -5.91 2.08 -4.09
CA VAL A 253 -5.09 3.31 -3.98
C VAL A 253 -5.98 4.55 -3.84
N GLN A 254 -7.05 4.65 -4.63
CA GLN A 254 -8.02 5.74 -4.50
C GLN A 254 -8.80 5.69 -3.19
N MET A 255 -9.12 4.51 -2.67
CA MET A 255 -9.79 4.36 -1.37
C MET A 255 -8.89 4.93 -0.26
N PHE A 256 -7.60 4.57 -0.22
CA PHE A 256 -6.65 5.12 0.76
C PHE A 256 -6.41 6.62 0.58
N THR A 257 -6.35 7.09 -0.66
CA THR A 257 -6.25 8.52 -0.97
C THR A 257 -7.44 9.29 -0.39
N ARG A 258 -8.67 8.84 -0.65
CA ARG A 258 -9.89 9.48 -0.10
C ARG A 258 -9.93 9.42 1.42
N HIS A 259 -9.47 8.34 2.03
CA HIS A 259 -9.35 8.23 3.48
C HIS A 259 -8.38 9.29 4.03
N PHE A 260 -7.19 9.41 3.46
CA PHE A 260 -6.21 10.41 3.85
C PHE A 260 -6.75 11.85 3.66
N ASP A 261 -7.36 12.15 2.51
CA ASP A 261 -7.94 13.46 2.22
C ASP A 261 -9.03 13.83 3.24
N ARG A 262 -9.75 12.84 3.79
CA ARG A 262 -10.69 13.05 4.88
C ARG A 262 -9.97 13.39 6.19
N LEU A 263 -8.86 12.72 6.54
CA LEU A 263 -8.06 13.08 7.72
C LEU A 263 -7.59 14.54 7.66
N VAL A 264 -7.09 14.97 6.50
CA VAL A 264 -6.63 16.34 6.27
C VAL A 264 -7.79 17.34 6.39
N ARG A 265 -8.95 17.02 5.84
CA ARG A 265 -10.15 17.89 5.91
C ARG A 265 -10.65 18.07 7.33
N GLU A 266 -10.60 17.01 8.14
CA GLU A 266 -11.06 17.00 9.54
C GLU A 266 -9.93 17.35 10.53
N ALA A 267 -8.74 17.75 10.04
CA ALA A 267 -7.62 18.13 10.88
C ALA A 267 -7.97 19.35 11.75
N LEU A 268 -7.65 19.25 13.04
CA LEU A 268 -7.86 20.33 14.01
C LEU A 268 -6.76 21.36 13.95
N ILE A 269 -5.53 20.93 13.63
CA ILE A 269 -4.38 21.81 13.45
C ILE A 269 -3.92 21.68 12.02
N THR A 270 -3.95 22.78 11.31
CA THR A 270 -3.48 22.89 9.92
C THR A 270 -1.97 23.19 9.89
N PRO A 271 -1.29 22.98 8.76
CA PRO A 271 0.13 23.32 8.63
C PRO A 271 0.46 24.76 9.02
N ARG A 272 -0.46 25.70 8.78
CA ARG A 272 -0.26 27.12 9.14
C ARG A 272 -0.31 27.40 10.65
N ASP A 273 -1.00 26.52 11.39
CA ASP A 273 -1.19 26.67 12.82
C ASP A 273 -0.21 25.80 13.64
N LEU A 274 0.61 24.98 12.96
CA LEU A 274 1.45 23.98 13.61
C LEU A 274 2.45 24.60 14.59
N SER A 275 3.22 25.60 14.16
CA SER A 275 4.23 26.24 15.01
C SER A 275 3.60 26.89 16.25
N LYS A 276 2.42 27.51 16.09
CA LYS A 276 1.65 28.06 17.23
C LYS A 276 1.17 26.96 18.18
N HIS A 277 0.72 25.83 17.65
CA HIS A 277 0.29 24.69 18.47
C HIS A 277 1.45 24.06 19.23
N ILE A 278 2.62 23.95 18.61
CA ILE A 278 3.84 23.49 19.27
C ILE A 278 4.22 24.39 20.45
N GLN A 279 4.16 25.72 20.28
CA GLN A 279 4.40 26.66 21.37
C GLN A 279 3.40 26.50 22.51
N TYR A 280 2.13 26.27 22.20
CA TYR A 280 1.11 25.95 23.21
C TYR A 280 1.46 24.68 23.98
N LEU A 281 1.82 23.58 23.31
CA LEU A 281 2.22 22.34 23.97
C LEU A 281 3.45 22.50 24.86
N LYS A 282 4.44 23.29 24.42
CA LYS A 282 5.64 23.59 25.23
C LYS A 282 5.27 24.36 26.50
N ALA A 283 4.40 25.36 26.39
CA ALA A 283 3.98 26.14 27.54
C ALA A 283 3.13 25.34 28.54
N GLU A 284 2.45 24.28 28.08
CA GLU A 284 1.60 23.44 28.93
C GLU A 284 2.38 22.32 29.64
N TYR A 285 3.40 21.74 28.99
CA TYR A 285 4.02 20.50 29.46
C TYR A 285 5.53 20.59 29.75
N LEU A 286 6.18 21.72 29.40
CA LEU A 286 7.63 21.87 29.50
C LEU A 286 8.02 23.21 30.17
#